data_4fd246a1e8c172c15771b2033fc1af0d
#
_entry.id   4fd246a1e8c172c15771b2033fc1af0d
#
_cell.length_a   1.000
_cell.length_b   1.000
_cell.length_c   1.000
_cell.angle_alpha   90.00
_cell.angle_beta   90.00
_cell.angle_gamma   90.00
#
_symmetry.space_group_name_H-M   'P 1'
#
loop_
_entity.id
_entity.type
_entity.pdbx_description
1 polymer ?
#
loop_
_entity_poly.entity_id
_entity_poly.type
_entity_poly.pdbx_seq_one_letter_code
_entity_poly.pdbx_strand_id
1 'polypeptide(L)'
;KVELLEDDELQNRFLALWIAFEKRYSNEPDLAFELLNEVRDVDPEKWNILADKAVSALRARNKNRILIVGSTCWNSPDTLKHLRLYEDDHIVYTFHTYAPFEFTHQRGVLQADPLYYNRTMPYPDAIDKYRDYQAVVHGQTNAYKGYEKMDLRYIRDSLQGAADFVKAHPDKILWCGEF
;
A
#
# COMPACT_ATOMS: atom_id res chain seq x y z
N LYS A 1 12.27 -2.46 7.31
CA LYS A 1 11.65 -3.18 6.14
C LYS A 1 12.63 -3.30 4.96
N VAL A 2 13.46 -2.27 4.67
CA VAL A 2 14.45 -2.35 3.57
C VAL A 2 15.48 -3.43 3.84
N GLU A 3 16.02 -3.49 5.06
CA GLU A 3 16.98 -4.52 5.51
C GLU A 3 16.44 -5.93 5.28
N LEU A 4 15.16 -6.18 5.54
CA LEU A 4 14.51 -7.47 5.28
C LEU A 4 14.63 -7.91 3.82
N LEU A 5 14.64 -6.96 2.87
CA LEU A 5 14.70 -7.28 1.44
C LEU A 5 16.14 -7.57 0.95
N GLU A 6 17.15 -7.32 1.79
CA GLU A 6 18.57 -7.43 1.44
C GLU A 6 19.34 -8.46 2.29
N ASP A 7 18.76 -8.93 3.38
CA ASP A 7 19.38 -9.83 4.33
C ASP A 7 18.70 -11.20 4.32
N ASP A 8 19.42 -12.22 3.88
CA ASP A 8 18.92 -13.59 3.77
C ASP A 8 18.52 -14.19 5.13
N GLU A 9 19.21 -13.84 6.21
CA GLU A 9 18.85 -14.33 7.55
C GLU A 9 17.52 -13.73 7.99
N LEU A 10 17.31 -12.43 7.78
CA LEU A 10 16.03 -11.78 8.07
C LEU A 10 14.90 -12.35 7.20
N GLN A 11 15.16 -12.64 5.91
CA GLN A 11 14.19 -13.30 5.06
C GLN A 11 13.83 -14.69 5.58
N ASN A 12 14.80 -15.48 5.97
CA ASN A 12 14.57 -16.82 6.54
C ASN A 12 13.75 -16.74 7.85
N ARG A 13 14.01 -15.76 8.71
CA ARG A 13 13.22 -15.52 9.93
C ARG A 13 11.80 -15.07 9.60
N PHE A 14 11.62 -14.23 8.61
CA PHE A 14 10.30 -13.81 8.11
C PHE A 14 9.49 -15.00 7.60
N LEU A 15 10.09 -15.87 6.80
CA LEU A 15 9.44 -17.09 6.33
C LEU A 15 9.10 -18.04 7.47
N ALA A 16 10.02 -18.25 8.42
CA ALA A 16 9.79 -19.08 9.59
C ALA A 16 8.63 -18.57 10.45
N LEU A 17 8.49 -17.24 10.59
CA LEU A 17 7.38 -16.61 11.30
C LEU A 17 6.04 -16.93 10.63
N TRP A 18 5.93 -16.75 9.31
CA TRP A 18 4.70 -17.06 8.57
C TRP A 18 4.35 -18.55 8.62
N ILE A 19 5.36 -19.43 8.55
CA ILE A 19 5.19 -20.86 8.73
C ILE A 19 4.64 -21.19 10.12
N ALA A 20 5.15 -20.53 11.16
CA ALA A 20 4.68 -20.71 12.52
C ALA A 20 3.23 -20.22 12.70
N PHE A 21 2.86 -19.10 12.08
CA PHE A 21 1.47 -18.63 12.05
C PHE A 21 0.54 -19.64 11.35
N GLU A 22 0.91 -20.13 10.17
CA GLU A 22 0.09 -21.11 9.48
C GLU A 22 -0.08 -22.39 10.31
N LYS A 23 0.99 -22.88 10.95
CA LYS A 23 0.89 -24.03 11.85
C LYS A 23 -0.05 -23.78 13.05
N ARG A 24 0.00 -22.58 13.62
CA ARG A 24 -0.83 -22.20 14.78
C ARG A 24 -2.30 -22.05 14.43
N TYR A 25 -2.58 -21.48 13.24
CA TYR A 25 -3.92 -21.11 12.81
C TYR A 25 -4.43 -21.96 11.64
N SER A 26 -3.88 -23.17 11.47
CA SER A 26 -4.26 -24.06 10.37
C SER A 26 -5.74 -24.43 10.34
N ASN A 27 -6.39 -24.46 11.50
CA ASN A 27 -7.81 -24.81 11.65
C ASN A 27 -8.75 -23.59 11.64
N GLU A 28 -8.22 -22.40 11.39
CA GLU A 28 -8.99 -21.16 11.33
C GLU A 28 -9.15 -20.73 9.86
N PRO A 29 -10.23 -21.17 9.18
CA PRO A 29 -10.40 -20.95 7.74
C PRO A 29 -10.66 -19.48 7.40
N ASP A 30 -11.22 -18.70 8.34
CA ASP A 30 -11.64 -17.32 8.12
C ASP A 30 -10.51 -16.29 8.33
N LEU A 31 -9.28 -16.76 8.56
CA LEU A 31 -8.12 -15.88 8.65
C LEU A 31 -7.46 -15.69 7.30
N ALA A 32 -7.17 -14.45 6.94
CA ALA A 32 -6.28 -14.07 5.85
C ALA A 32 -4.93 -13.59 6.41
N PHE A 33 -3.85 -13.81 5.68
CA PHE A 33 -2.51 -13.34 6.06
C PHE A 33 -2.04 -12.27 5.10
N GLU A 34 -1.89 -11.05 5.58
CA GLU A 34 -1.20 -9.99 4.85
C GLU A 34 0.30 -10.10 5.09
N LEU A 35 1.05 -10.38 4.02
CA LEU A 35 2.46 -10.76 4.13
C LEU A 35 3.33 -9.64 4.72
N LEU A 36 3.10 -8.41 4.32
CA LEU A 36 3.84 -7.26 4.87
C LEU A 36 3.07 -5.96 4.62
N ASN A 37 2.68 -5.29 5.70
CA ASN A 37 2.05 -3.99 5.61
C ASN A 37 3.03 -2.93 5.09
N GLU A 38 2.64 -2.17 4.07
CA GLU A 38 3.31 -0.98 3.56
C GLU A 38 4.81 -1.16 3.31
N VAL A 39 5.13 -1.94 2.29
CA VAL A 39 6.49 -2.02 1.78
C VAL A 39 6.93 -0.63 1.31
N ARG A 40 8.08 -0.17 1.78
CA ARG A 40 8.58 1.18 1.48
C ARG A 40 8.89 1.36 -0.01
N ASP A 41 9.32 2.56 -0.36
CA ASP A 41 9.86 2.84 -1.69
C ASP A 41 11.19 2.11 -1.88
N VAL A 42 11.13 1.01 -2.60
CA VAL A 42 12.23 0.08 -2.90
C VAL A 42 12.06 -0.45 -4.31
N ASP A 43 13.10 -1.10 -4.84
CA ASP A 43 12.97 -1.86 -6.09
C ASP A 43 11.85 -2.92 -5.94
N PRO A 44 10.78 -2.83 -6.74
CA PRO A 44 9.64 -3.77 -6.63
C PRO A 44 10.04 -5.23 -6.82
N GLU A 45 11.09 -5.52 -7.58
CA GLU A 45 11.52 -6.90 -7.81
C GLU A 45 12.08 -7.54 -6.54
N LYS A 46 12.75 -6.78 -5.67
CA LYS A 46 13.19 -7.29 -4.36
C LYS A 46 12.01 -7.74 -3.50
N TRP A 47 10.92 -6.97 -3.52
CA TRP A 47 9.70 -7.35 -2.83
C TRP A 47 9.03 -8.56 -3.49
N ASN A 48 8.90 -8.59 -4.80
CA ASN A 48 8.32 -9.72 -5.54
C ASN A 48 9.04 -11.04 -5.22
N ILE A 49 10.38 -11.02 -5.17
CA ILE A 49 11.17 -12.21 -4.81
C ILE A 49 10.85 -12.71 -3.40
N LEU A 50 10.76 -11.81 -2.41
CA LEU A 50 10.44 -12.20 -1.05
C LEU A 50 8.98 -12.68 -0.92
N ALA A 51 8.05 -12.01 -1.59
CA ALA A 51 6.65 -12.41 -1.63
C ALA A 51 6.49 -13.82 -2.25
N ASP A 52 7.19 -14.12 -3.33
CA ASP A 52 7.20 -15.45 -3.95
C ASP A 52 7.69 -16.54 -2.98
N LYS A 53 8.78 -16.26 -2.25
CA LYS A 53 9.28 -17.19 -1.22
C LYS A 53 8.22 -17.45 -0.15
N ALA A 54 7.52 -16.39 0.31
CA ALA A 54 6.50 -16.49 1.34
C ALA A 54 5.25 -17.23 0.84
N VAL A 55 4.74 -16.86 -0.33
CA VAL A 55 3.59 -17.53 -0.96
C VAL A 55 3.89 -19.02 -1.15
N SER A 56 5.04 -19.36 -1.72
CA SER A 56 5.46 -20.76 -1.93
C SER A 56 5.54 -21.55 -0.62
N ALA A 57 6.14 -20.97 0.41
CA ALA A 57 6.29 -21.61 1.71
C ALA A 57 4.93 -21.85 2.40
N LEU A 58 3.99 -20.93 2.27
CA LEU A 58 2.65 -21.05 2.83
C LEU A 58 1.79 -22.02 2.03
N ARG A 59 1.86 -22.01 0.68
CA ARG A 59 1.13 -22.94 -0.19
C ARG A 59 1.56 -24.39 -0.03
N ALA A 60 2.82 -24.64 0.30
CA ALA A 60 3.29 -25.97 0.65
C ALA A 60 2.60 -26.55 1.90
N ARG A 61 1.94 -25.72 2.70
CA ARG A 61 1.25 -26.10 3.96
C ARG A 61 -0.26 -26.01 3.85
N ASN A 62 -0.75 -24.94 3.28
CA ASN A 62 -2.18 -24.68 3.14
C ASN A 62 -2.48 -24.05 1.78
N LYS A 63 -3.16 -24.81 0.93
CA LYS A 63 -3.52 -24.36 -0.42
C LYS A 63 -4.65 -23.35 -0.44
N ASN A 64 -5.43 -23.26 0.64
CA ASN A 64 -6.66 -22.47 0.70
C ASN A 64 -6.53 -21.20 1.55
N ARG A 65 -5.40 -20.99 2.25
CA ARG A 65 -5.20 -19.76 3.04
C ARG A 65 -5.26 -18.54 2.13
N ILE A 66 -6.13 -17.60 2.43
CA ILE A 66 -6.13 -16.31 1.75
C ILE A 66 -4.85 -15.57 2.14
N LEU A 67 -4.06 -15.20 1.13
CA LEU A 67 -2.87 -14.39 1.30
C LEU A 67 -3.11 -13.02 0.67
N ILE A 68 -2.70 -11.97 1.37
CA ILE A 68 -2.84 -10.59 0.91
C ILE A 68 -1.45 -10.06 0.59
N VAL A 69 -1.28 -9.56 -0.64
CA VAL A 69 -0.01 -9.06 -1.16
C VAL A 69 -0.18 -7.58 -1.54
N GLY A 70 0.48 -6.72 -0.81
CA GLY A 70 0.49 -5.28 -1.08
C GLY A 70 1.58 -4.86 -2.05
N SER A 71 1.42 -3.67 -2.64
CA SER A 71 2.41 -3.08 -3.53
C SER A 71 3.52 -2.37 -2.74
N THR A 72 4.53 -1.87 -3.44
CA THR A 72 5.59 -1.03 -2.85
C THR A 72 5.13 0.42 -2.66
N CYS A 73 6.01 1.28 -2.19
CA CYS A 73 5.75 2.70 -1.96
C CYS A 73 4.52 2.91 -1.03
N TRP A 74 4.54 2.22 0.14
CA TRP A 74 3.44 2.24 1.13
C TRP A 74 2.10 1.79 0.55
N ASN A 75 2.13 0.70 -0.20
CA ASN A 75 0.95 0.15 -0.91
C ASN A 75 0.29 1.14 -1.87
N SER A 76 1.09 2.00 -2.53
CA SER A 76 0.58 2.99 -3.47
C SER A 76 -0.19 2.34 -4.64
N PRO A 77 -1.36 2.87 -5.03
CA PRO A 77 -2.08 2.42 -6.22
C PRO A 77 -1.20 2.41 -7.48
N ASP A 78 -0.30 3.39 -7.62
CA ASP A 78 0.56 3.55 -8.81
C ASP A 78 1.61 2.45 -8.98
N THR A 79 1.91 1.72 -7.89
CA THR A 79 2.91 0.65 -7.90
C THR A 79 2.30 -0.75 -8.07
N LEU A 80 0.98 -0.89 -8.08
CA LEU A 80 0.29 -2.14 -8.36
C LEU A 80 0.73 -2.80 -9.68
N LYS A 81 1.02 -2.01 -10.69
CA LYS A 81 1.52 -2.46 -12.00
C LYS A 81 2.87 -3.21 -11.95
N HIS A 82 3.58 -3.12 -10.84
CA HIS A 82 4.88 -3.80 -10.64
C HIS A 82 4.76 -5.07 -9.82
N LEU A 83 3.57 -5.38 -9.29
CA LEU A 83 3.35 -6.62 -8.55
C LEU A 83 3.41 -7.83 -9.47
N ARG A 84 4.02 -8.89 -8.94
CA ARG A 84 3.93 -10.20 -9.56
C ARG A 84 2.52 -10.77 -9.37
N LEU A 85 1.93 -11.26 -10.45
CA LEU A 85 0.62 -11.89 -10.40
C LEU A 85 0.77 -13.41 -10.23
N TYR A 86 -0.13 -13.98 -9.46
CA TYR A 86 -0.17 -15.42 -9.18
C TYR A 86 -1.37 -16.06 -9.85
N GLU A 87 -1.18 -17.24 -10.43
CA GLU A 87 -2.27 -18.12 -10.88
C GLU A 87 -2.84 -18.88 -9.68
N ASP A 88 -3.46 -18.13 -8.75
CA ASP A 88 -3.92 -18.61 -7.45
C ASP A 88 -5.11 -17.76 -7.00
N ASP A 89 -6.28 -18.38 -6.91
CA ASP A 89 -7.54 -17.71 -6.58
C ASP A 89 -7.63 -17.29 -5.09
N HIS A 90 -6.69 -17.72 -4.26
CA HIS A 90 -6.61 -17.35 -2.85
C HIS A 90 -5.58 -16.24 -2.59
N ILE A 91 -5.20 -15.50 -3.62
CA ILE A 91 -4.39 -14.28 -3.49
C ILE A 91 -5.29 -13.06 -3.66
N VAL A 92 -5.22 -12.16 -2.71
CA VAL A 92 -5.83 -10.84 -2.73
C VAL A 92 -4.71 -9.81 -2.85
N TYR A 93 -4.82 -8.90 -3.80
CA TYR A 93 -3.91 -7.76 -3.91
C TYR A 93 -4.45 -6.59 -3.10
N THR A 94 -3.58 -5.81 -2.49
CA THR A 94 -4.02 -4.66 -1.68
C THR A 94 -3.26 -3.39 -2.02
N PHE A 95 -3.96 -2.28 -1.86
CA PHE A 95 -3.40 -0.95 -1.90
C PHE A 95 -3.96 -0.09 -0.77
N HIS A 96 -3.25 0.99 -0.45
CA HIS A 96 -3.68 2.01 0.50
C HIS A 96 -3.84 3.36 -0.20
N THR A 97 -4.75 4.18 0.28
CA THR A 97 -4.90 5.55 -0.20
C THR A 97 -5.34 6.47 0.93
N TYR A 98 -4.57 7.52 1.13
CA TYR A 98 -4.89 8.60 2.07
C TYR A 98 -4.96 9.94 1.34
N ALA A 99 -5.18 9.90 0.01
CA ALA A 99 -5.26 11.10 -0.81
C ALA A 99 -6.55 11.91 -0.54
N PRO A 100 -6.49 13.20 -0.31
CA PRO A 100 -5.27 14.00 -0.14
C PRO A 100 -4.72 13.86 1.29
N PHE A 101 -3.41 13.63 1.39
CA PHE A 101 -2.72 13.38 2.67
C PHE A 101 -2.92 14.51 3.69
N GLU A 102 -2.92 15.74 3.24
CA GLU A 102 -3.11 16.93 4.09
C GLU A 102 -4.47 16.95 4.79
N PHE A 103 -5.49 16.35 4.17
CA PHE A 103 -6.82 16.23 4.78
C PHE A 103 -6.88 15.03 5.73
N THR A 104 -6.45 13.86 5.28
CA THR A 104 -6.59 12.61 6.04
C THR A 104 -5.69 12.58 7.28
N HIS A 105 -4.50 13.21 7.20
CA HIS A 105 -3.53 13.27 8.30
C HIS A 105 -3.49 14.62 9.02
N GLN A 106 -4.46 15.51 8.75
CA GLN A 106 -4.54 16.78 9.46
C GLN A 106 -4.63 16.55 10.98
N ARG A 107 -3.94 17.37 11.75
CA ARG A 107 -3.87 17.29 13.23
C ARG A 107 -3.27 15.98 13.76
N GLY A 108 -2.72 15.17 12.89
CA GLY A 108 -2.09 13.90 13.25
C GLY A 108 -0.60 14.06 13.59
N VAL A 109 -0.06 13.05 14.25
CA VAL A 109 1.36 12.99 14.65
C VAL A 109 2.33 12.98 13.48
N LEU A 110 1.88 12.63 12.28
CA LEU A 110 2.70 12.64 11.06
C LEU A 110 2.88 14.05 10.48
N GLN A 111 2.11 15.02 10.96
CA GLN A 111 2.26 16.44 10.64
C GLN A 111 3.34 17.05 11.55
N ALA A 112 4.60 16.73 11.24
CA ALA A 112 5.74 17.13 12.07
C ALA A 112 6.04 18.63 12.00
N ASP A 113 5.51 19.37 11.01
CA ASP A 113 5.76 20.80 10.88
C ASP A 113 4.86 21.60 11.82
N PRO A 114 5.42 22.42 12.75
CA PRO A 114 4.64 23.21 13.71
C PRO A 114 3.67 24.21 13.06
N LEU A 115 3.94 24.66 11.83
CA LEU A 115 3.06 25.58 11.09
C LEU A 115 1.75 24.92 10.67
N TYR A 116 1.79 23.61 10.46
CA TYR A 116 0.64 22.84 9.98
C TYR A 116 0.07 21.88 11.04
N TYR A 117 0.79 21.70 12.14
CA TYR A 117 0.26 20.96 13.28
C TYR A 117 -1.06 21.57 13.75
N ASN A 118 -2.07 20.75 13.93
CA ASN A 118 -3.40 21.18 14.36
C ASN A 118 -4.15 22.11 13.36
N ARG A 119 -3.67 22.30 12.15
CA ARG A 119 -4.36 23.05 11.10
C ARG A 119 -5.54 22.25 10.54
N THR A 120 -6.63 22.94 10.25
CA THR A 120 -7.78 22.35 9.57
C THR A 120 -7.59 22.45 8.05
N MET A 121 -7.69 21.33 7.36
CA MET A 121 -7.69 21.23 5.90
C MET A 121 -9.08 20.76 5.45
N PRO A 122 -9.94 21.65 4.95
CA PRO A 122 -11.28 21.28 4.51
C PRO A 122 -11.25 20.51 3.19
N TYR A 123 -12.25 19.66 3.00
CA TYR A 123 -12.48 18.92 1.76
C TYR A 123 -13.99 18.87 1.46
N PRO A 124 -14.45 19.16 0.20
CA PRO A 124 -13.64 19.75 -0.89
C PRO A 124 -13.31 21.24 -0.62
N ASP A 125 -12.20 21.72 -1.20
CA ASP A 125 -11.80 23.12 -1.06
C ASP A 125 -10.96 23.61 -2.26
N ALA A 126 -10.67 24.92 -2.30
CA ALA A 126 -9.73 25.48 -3.25
C ALA A 126 -8.34 24.85 -3.11
N ILE A 127 -7.67 24.66 -4.24
CA ILE A 127 -6.38 23.95 -4.27
C ILE A 127 -5.24 24.71 -3.59
N ASP A 128 -5.37 26.05 -3.43
CA ASP A 128 -4.28 26.89 -2.95
C ASP A 128 -3.80 26.55 -1.55
N LYS A 129 -4.71 26.13 -0.65
CA LYS A 129 -4.33 25.70 0.70
C LYS A 129 -3.46 24.44 0.68
N TYR A 130 -3.74 23.51 -0.23
CA TYR A 130 -2.99 22.28 -0.40
C TYR A 130 -1.64 22.55 -1.05
N ARG A 131 -1.59 23.45 -2.04
CA ARG A 131 -0.33 23.90 -2.66
C ARG A 131 0.57 24.61 -1.66
N ASP A 132 0.01 25.49 -0.84
CA ASP A 132 0.74 26.20 0.22
C ASP A 132 1.39 25.20 1.19
N TYR A 133 0.63 24.20 1.64
CA TYR A 133 1.16 23.12 2.46
C TYR A 133 2.34 22.41 1.79
N GLN A 134 2.18 21.95 0.56
CA GLN A 134 3.22 21.23 -0.15
C GLN A 134 4.46 22.08 -0.41
N ALA A 135 4.28 23.36 -0.71
CA ALA A 135 5.39 24.28 -0.91
C ALA A 135 6.18 24.53 0.37
N VAL A 136 5.50 24.77 1.48
CA VAL A 136 6.14 25.12 2.77
C VAL A 136 6.73 23.90 3.46
N VAL A 137 6.00 22.78 3.51
CA VAL A 137 6.42 21.59 4.26
C VAL A 137 7.38 20.72 3.48
N HIS A 138 7.14 20.57 2.18
CA HIS A 138 7.89 19.63 1.32
C HIS A 138 8.71 20.30 0.22
N GLY A 139 8.67 21.63 0.10
CA GLY A 139 9.37 22.37 -0.95
C GLY A 139 8.82 22.13 -2.37
N GLN A 140 7.61 21.56 -2.47
CA GLN A 140 7.01 21.16 -3.75
C GLN A 140 6.12 22.27 -4.29
N THR A 141 6.72 23.24 -4.98
CA THR A 141 6.00 24.42 -5.50
C THR A 141 5.05 24.12 -6.68
N ASN A 142 5.20 22.96 -7.33
CA ASN A 142 4.37 22.53 -8.46
C ASN A 142 3.37 21.39 -8.11
N ALA A 143 3.16 21.15 -6.83
CA ALA A 143 2.17 20.17 -6.39
C ALA A 143 0.77 20.48 -6.94
N TYR A 144 -0.01 19.44 -7.25
CA TYR A 144 -1.39 19.55 -7.71
C TYR A 144 -1.57 20.40 -8.98
N LYS A 145 -0.56 20.39 -9.87
CA LYS A 145 -0.63 21.09 -11.15
C LYS A 145 -1.83 20.56 -11.97
N GLY A 146 -2.64 21.47 -12.51
CA GLY A 146 -3.82 21.12 -13.30
C GLY A 146 -5.12 20.95 -12.50
N TYR A 147 -5.06 21.11 -11.17
CA TYR A 147 -6.26 21.14 -10.33
C TYR A 147 -6.53 22.57 -9.86
N GLU A 148 -7.81 22.96 -9.86
CA GLU A 148 -8.29 24.21 -9.26
C GLU A 148 -8.89 24.00 -7.87
N LYS A 149 -9.36 22.77 -7.64
CA LYS A 149 -9.97 22.33 -6.39
C LYS A 149 -9.39 20.99 -5.97
N MET A 150 -9.30 20.78 -4.67
CA MET A 150 -9.17 19.47 -4.08
C MET A 150 -10.57 18.88 -3.93
N ASP A 151 -10.97 18.01 -4.85
CA ASP A 151 -12.31 17.46 -4.94
C ASP A 151 -12.29 16.01 -5.47
N LEU A 152 -13.47 15.50 -5.83
CA LEU A 152 -13.63 14.13 -6.33
C LEU A 152 -12.79 13.84 -7.59
N ARG A 153 -12.48 14.85 -8.43
CA ARG A 153 -11.62 14.65 -9.59
C ARG A 153 -10.22 14.21 -9.15
N TYR A 154 -9.65 14.93 -8.18
CA TYR A 154 -8.34 14.56 -7.63
C TYR A 154 -8.35 13.15 -7.03
N ILE A 155 -9.36 12.81 -6.23
CA ILE A 155 -9.49 11.47 -5.65
C ILE A 155 -9.56 10.40 -6.74
N ARG A 156 -10.36 10.62 -7.77
CA ARG A 156 -10.46 9.69 -8.90
C ARG A 156 -9.12 9.49 -9.59
N ASP A 157 -8.41 10.58 -9.86
CA ASP A 157 -7.12 10.55 -10.54
C ASP A 157 -6.04 9.85 -9.66
N SER A 158 -6.10 10.04 -8.33
CA SER A 158 -5.19 9.36 -7.39
C SER A 158 -5.43 7.85 -7.28
N LEU A 159 -6.60 7.37 -7.71
CA LEU A 159 -6.96 5.95 -7.74
C LEU A 159 -6.77 5.32 -9.14
N GLN A 160 -6.22 6.07 -10.10
CA GLN A 160 -6.10 5.59 -11.48
C GLN A 160 -5.31 4.29 -11.58
N GLY A 161 -4.22 4.13 -10.81
CA GLY A 161 -3.43 2.90 -10.79
C GLY A 161 -4.24 1.67 -10.33
N ALA A 162 -5.12 1.84 -9.34
CA ALA A 162 -6.03 0.78 -8.90
C ALA A 162 -7.09 0.44 -9.97
N ALA A 163 -7.66 1.46 -10.62
CA ALA A 163 -8.61 1.27 -11.71
C ALA A 163 -7.98 0.54 -12.91
N ASP A 164 -6.76 0.91 -13.26
CA ASP A 164 -6.00 0.25 -14.34
C ASP A 164 -5.68 -1.20 -14.01
N PHE A 165 -5.32 -1.49 -12.75
CA PHE A 165 -5.08 -2.86 -12.29
C PHE A 165 -6.34 -3.74 -12.46
N VAL A 166 -7.49 -3.31 -11.95
CA VAL A 166 -8.76 -4.06 -12.06
C VAL A 166 -9.16 -4.26 -13.52
N LYS A 167 -8.97 -3.25 -14.35
CA LYS A 167 -9.27 -3.34 -15.79
C LYS A 167 -8.37 -4.33 -16.51
N ALA A 168 -7.09 -4.36 -16.16
CA ALA A 168 -6.11 -5.27 -16.78
C ALA A 168 -6.24 -6.71 -16.28
N HIS A 169 -6.71 -6.90 -15.04
CA HIS A 169 -6.76 -8.19 -14.33
C HIS A 169 -8.14 -8.42 -13.69
N PRO A 170 -9.21 -8.59 -14.52
CA PRO A 170 -10.59 -8.69 -14.02
C PRO A 170 -10.86 -9.98 -13.24
N ASP A 171 -9.97 -10.95 -13.30
CA ASP A 171 -9.98 -12.22 -12.56
C ASP A 171 -9.30 -12.13 -11.19
N LYS A 172 -8.61 -11.03 -10.89
CA LYS A 172 -7.91 -10.84 -9.61
C LYS A 172 -8.73 -9.99 -8.64
N ILE A 173 -8.60 -10.29 -7.37
CA ILE A 173 -9.26 -9.51 -6.30
C ILE A 173 -8.31 -8.40 -5.88
N LEU A 174 -8.78 -7.15 -5.96
CA LEU A 174 -8.09 -5.98 -5.43
C LEU A 174 -8.90 -5.40 -4.26
N TRP A 175 -8.22 -5.16 -3.16
CA TRP A 175 -8.79 -4.62 -1.93
C TRP A 175 -8.12 -3.31 -1.53
N CYS A 176 -8.91 -2.31 -1.14
CA CYS A 176 -8.37 -1.12 -0.47
C CYS A 176 -8.26 -1.42 1.02
N GLY A 177 -7.04 -1.67 1.49
CA GLY A 177 -6.78 -2.09 2.87
C GLY A 177 -6.88 -0.96 3.86
N GLU A 178 -6.49 0.26 3.45
CA GLU A 178 -6.50 1.46 4.27
C GLU A 178 -6.93 2.68 3.45
N PHE A 179 -7.74 3.58 4.07
CA PHE A 179 -8.23 4.81 3.45
C PHE A 179 -8.67 5.87 4.48
#